data_a9449fa3ed471c14eac04dbdf76bb290
#
_entry.id   a9449fa3ed471c14eac04dbdf76bb290
#
_cell.length_a   1.000
_cell.length_b   1.000
_cell.length_c   1.000
_cell.angle_alpha   90.00
_cell.angle_beta   90.00
_cell.angle_gamma   90.00
#
_symmetry.space_group_name_H-M   'P 1'
#
loop_
_entity.id
_entity.type
_entity.pdbx_description
1 polymer ?
#
loop_
_entity_poly.entity_id
_entity_poly.type
_entity_poly.pdbx_seq_one_letter_code
_entity_poly.pdbx_strand_id
1 'polypeptide(L)'
;MRSKSLLLVEDDPFFVEFIRQSIALLEGDWQLVVCRTGCEALDVVAAGAPRFDLALVDLGLPDLDGVAVIRALAQQLPTLPILVVSVARSPGRLLDAIRAGAQGYVVKGDTELTVTRAVEQVLQGIYPISPLLAQYLVRMAVNPDEAGPTAEPTDLLSKRQWEVLRRFAEGESYAEVAAGMGLSMATVQMHVRGLYKKLRVNSRAKAVIKARSQGLL
;
A
#
# COMPACT_ATOMS: atom_id res chain seq x y z
N MET A 1 6.10 -16.86 28.03
CA MET A 1 6.65 -16.09 26.90
C MET A 1 5.86 -14.79 26.84
N ARG A 2 6.49 -13.66 26.54
CA ARG A 2 5.78 -12.38 26.40
C ARG A 2 4.91 -12.43 25.12
N SER A 3 3.63 -12.04 25.24
CA SER A 3 2.78 -11.81 24.06
C SER A 3 3.40 -10.70 23.17
N LYS A 4 3.48 -10.93 21.89
CA LYS A 4 3.94 -9.96 20.88
C LYS A 4 2.75 -9.12 20.41
N SER A 5 3.00 -7.86 20.08
CA SER A 5 1.95 -6.94 19.63
C SER A 5 2.27 -6.38 18.27
N LEU A 6 1.29 -6.46 17.35
CA LEU A 6 1.38 -5.96 15.99
C LEU A 6 0.38 -4.83 15.78
N LEU A 7 0.88 -3.69 15.31
CA LEU A 7 0.06 -2.58 14.84
C LEU A 7 -0.24 -2.77 13.36
N LEU A 8 -1.51 -2.84 12.98
CA LEU A 8 -1.95 -2.89 11.60
C LEU A 8 -2.69 -1.60 11.24
N VAL A 9 -2.18 -0.84 10.27
CA VAL A 9 -2.82 0.37 9.75
C VAL A 9 -3.35 0.06 8.35
N GLU A 10 -4.66 -0.22 8.25
CA GLU A 10 -5.30 -0.76 7.05
C GLU A 10 -6.81 -0.50 7.06
N ASP A 11 -7.35 0.11 6.01
CA ASP A 11 -8.77 0.44 5.90
C ASP A 11 -9.62 -0.68 5.28
N ASP A 12 -9.01 -1.57 4.47
CA ASP A 12 -9.71 -2.67 3.80
C ASP A 12 -10.05 -3.80 4.79
N PRO A 13 -11.33 -4.05 5.09
CA PRO A 13 -11.73 -5.09 6.04
C PRO A 13 -11.34 -6.51 5.58
N PHE A 14 -11.31 -6.77 4.27
CA PHE A 14 -10.90 -8.08 3.75
C PHE A 14 -9.41 -8.32 3.97
N PHE A 15 -8.60 -7.27 3.78
CA PHE A 15 -7.16 -7.39 4.02
C PHE A 15 -6.84 -7.47 5.52
N VAL A 16 -7.57 -6.77 6.37
CA VAL A 16 -7.47 -6.91 7.83
C VAL A 16 -7.71 -8.35 8.26
N GLU A 17 -8.76 -8.99 7.73
CA GLU A 17 -9.06 -10.39 8.06
C GLU A 17 -7.98 -11.35 7.51
N PHE A 18 -7.49 -11.10 6.30
CA PHE A 18 -6.37 -11.84 5.73
C PHE A 18 -5.11 -11.77 6.62
N ILE A 19 -4.76 -10.57 7.11
CA ILE A 19 -3.63 -10.40 8.05
C ILE A 19 -3.89 -11.13 9.37
N ARG A 20 -5.11 -11.06 9.91
CA ARG A 20 -5.48 -11.78 11.14
C ARG A 20 -5.22 -13.28 11.01
N GLN A 21 -5.65 -13.87 9.92
CA GLN A 21 -5.42 -15.29 9.62
C GLN A 21 -3.93 -15.60 9.41
N SER A 22 -3.21 -14.71 8.72
CA SER A 22 -1.77 -14.86 8.48
C SER A 22 -0.97 -14.85 9.79
N ILE A 23 -1.32 -13.97 10.73
CA ILE A 23 -0.65 -13.86 12.03
C ILE A 23 -0.96 -15.05 12.93
N ALA A 24 -2.17 -15.63 12.83
CA ALA A 24 -2.53 -16.83 13.57
C ALA A 24 -1.67 -18.06 13.20
N LEU A 25 -0.99 -18.03 12.05
CA LEU A 25 -0.04 -19.06 11.62
C LEU A 25 1.39 -18.85 12.16
N LEU A 26 1.68 -17.68 12.73
CA LEU A 26 2.99 -17.39 13.30
C LEU A 26 3.14 -18.07 14.68
N GLU A 27 4.37 -18.47 14.99
CA GLU A 27 4.68 -18.99 16.31
C GLU A 27 4.57 -17.92 17.41
N GLY A 28 3.94 -18.29 18.51
CA GLY A 28 3.78 -17.45 19.69
C GLY A 28 2.40 -16.83 19.83
N ASP A 29 2.23 -16.09 20.91
CA ASP A 29 1.00 -15.36 21.21
C ASP A 29 1.08 -13.95 20.65
N TRP A 30 0.21 -13.62 19.70
CA TRP A 30 0.17 -12.35 18.98
C TRP A 30 -1.11 -11.58 19.27
N GLN A 31 -0.96 -10.34 19.68
CA GLN A 31 -2.05 -9.38 19.77
C GLN A 31 -2.03 -8.49 18.53
N LEU A 32 -3.16 -8.38 17.85
CA LEU A 32 -3.35 -7.52 16.69
C LEU A 32 -4.14 -6.28 17.08
N VAL A 33 -3.51 -5.11 17.00
CA VAL A 33 -4.17 -3.80 17.13
C VAL A 33 -4.41 -3.27 15.72
N VAL A 34 -5.67 -3.08 15.35
CA VAL A 34 -6.07 -2.63 14.00
C VAL A 34 -6.51 -1.18 14.08
N CYS A 35 -5.87 -0.33 13.27
CA CYS A 35 -6.27 1.06 13.02
C CYS A 35 -6.71 1.19 11.56
N ARG A 36 -7.89 1.74 11.34
CA ARG A 36 -8.45 1.86 9.99
C ARG A 36 -8.06 3.15 9.28
N THR A 37 -7.42 4.06 10.01
CA THR A 37 -6.96 5.36 9.52
C THR A 37 -5.58 5.67 10.06
N GLY A 38 -4.88 6.57 9.38
CA GLY A 38 -3.58 7.05 9.84
C GLY A 38 -3.68 7.83 11.14
N CYS A 39 -4.71 8.67 11.30
CA CYS A 39 -4.95 9.41 12.53
C CYS A 39 -5.15 8.47 13.71
N GLU A 40 -6.00 7.44 13.56
CA GLU A 40 -6.24 6.44 14.61
C GLU A 40 -4.92 5.76 15.05
N ALA A 41 -4.04 5.41 14.12
CA ALA A 41 -2.76 4.81 14.44
C ALA A 41 -1.86 5.75 15.25
N LEU A 42 -1.81 7.03 14.89
CA LEU A 42 -1.01 8.03 15.62
C LEU A 42 -1.59 8.31 17.01
N ASP A 43 -2.91 8.35 17.15
CA ASP A 43 -3.59 8.53 18.44
C ASP A 43 -3.32 7.35 19.38
N VAL A 44 -3.38 6.11 18.88
CA VAL A 44 -3.07 4.90 19.65
C VAL A 44 -1.63 4.93 20.17
N VAL A 45 -0.67 5.37 19.35
CA VAL A 45 0.74 5.47 19.77
C VAL A 45 0.93 6.61 20.75
N ALA A 46 0.32 7.77 20.53
CA ALA A 46 0.40 8.93 21.42
C ALA A 46 -0.23 8.67 22.81
N ALA A 47 -1.26 7.84 22.88
CA ALA A 47 -1.91 7.43 24.12
C ALA A 47 -1.05 6.49 24.98
N GLY A 48 0.17 6.15 24.55
CA GLY A 48 1.04 5.22 25.28
C GLY A 48 0.58 3.76 25.15
N ALA A 49 0.09 3.39 23.98
CA ALA A 49 -0.32 2.02 23.64
C ALA A 49 0.71 0.95 24.03
N PRO A 50 0.31 -0.33 24.09
CA PRO A 50 1.24 -1.41 24.39
C PRO A 50 2.44 -1.36 23.46
N ARG A 51 3.61 -1.72 23.95
CA ARG A 51 4.82 -1.77 23.12
C ARG A 51 4.58 -2.70 21.93
N PHE A 52 4.59 -2.14 20.73
CA PHE A 52 4.50 -2.91 19.50
C PHE A 52 5.85 -3.56 19.16
N ASP A 53 5.79 -4.77 18.63
CA ASP A 53 6.96 -5.51 18.14
C ASP A 53 7.11 -5.39 16.62
N LEU A 54 6.04 -5.01 15.92
CA LEU A 54 6.00 -4.76 14.46
C LEU A 54 4.83 -3.84 14.11
N ALA A 55 5.00 -2.99 13.09
CA ALA A 55 3.92 -2.29 12.43
C ALA A 55 3.79 -2.73 10.97
N LEU A 56 2.56 -3.01 10.52
CA LEU A 56 2.19 -3.17 9.12
C LEU A 56 1.41 -1.92 8.70
N VAL A 57 1.83 -1.26 7.63
CA VAL A 57 1.21 0.00 7.20
C VAL A 57 0.86 -0.06 5.71
N ASP A 58 -0.42 0.15 5.36
CA ASP A 58 -0.79 0.45 3.97
C ASP A 58 -0.46 1.91 3.64
N LEU A 59 -0.05 2.13 2.40
CA LEU A 59 0.20 3.48 1.88
C LEU A 59 -1.07 4.19 1.42
N GLY A 60 -2.12 3.44 1.12
CA GLY A 60 -3.36 3.96 0.54
C GLY A 60 -4.46 4.24 1.56
N LEU A 61 -4.15 4.82 2.71
CA LEU A 61 -5.13 5.13 3.75
C LEU A 61 -6.11 6.23 3.32
N PRO A 62 -7.34 6.27 3.91
CA PRO A 62 -8.38 7.19 3.47
C PRO A 62 -8.17 8.64 3.92
N ASP A 63 -7.41 8.88 4.99
CA ASP A 63 -7.25 10.17 5.68
C ASP A 63 -5.86 10.77 5.50
N LEU A 64 -4.80 9.98 5.70
CA LEU A 64 -3.41 10.40 5.61
C LEU A 64 -2.65 9.58 4.56
N ASP A 65 -1.57 10.15 4.01
CA ASP A 65 -0.62 9.37 3.24
C ASP A 65 0.13 8.42 4.19
N GLY A 66 0.10 7.11 3.88
CA GLY A 66 0.80 6.09 4.69
C GLY A 66 2.29 6.38 4.88
N VAL A 67 2.94 7.06 3.93
CA VAL A 67 4.34 7.53 4.10
C VAL A 67 4.47 8.53 5.24
N ALA A 68 3.49 9.42 5.41
CA ALA A 68 3.47 10.35 6.54
C ALA A 68 3.25 9.62 7.87
N VAL A 69 2.39 8.61 7.88
CA VAL A 69 2.18 7.73 9.06
C VAL A 69 3.47 7.00 9.42
N ILE A 70 4.16 6.38 8.45
CA ILE A 70 5.45 5.69 8.65
C ILE A 70 6.47 6.64 9.28
N ARG A 71 6.60 7.86 8.75
CA ARG A 71 7.53 8.86 9.27
C ARG A 71 7.24 9.22 10.71
N ALA A 72 5.98 9.44 11.04
CA ALA A 72 5.57 9.76 12.40
C ALA A 72 5.81 8.59 13.38
N LEU A 73 5.49 7.36 12.96
CA LEU A 73 5.78 6.15 13.74
C LEU A 73 7.28 5.96 13.99
N ALA A 74 8.11 6.12 12.94
CA ALA A 74 9.57 5.99 13.05
C ALA A 74 10.19 7.05 13.98
N GLN A 75 9.62 8.26 14.02
CA GLN A 75 10.06 9.32 14.94
C GLN A 75 9.65 9.05 16.39
N GLN A 76 8.42 8.57 16.62
CA GLN A 76 7.91 8.32 17.97
C GLN A 76 8.42 6.99 18.54
N LEU A 77 8.62 5.98 17.70
CA LEU A 77 9.03 4.63 18.06
C LEU A 77 10.24 4.19 17.21
N PRO A 78 11.45 4.75 17.43
CA PRO A 78 12.61 4.52 16.55
C PRO A 78 13.06 3.05 16.45
N THR A 79 12.68 2.22 17.41
CA THR A 79 13.03 0.78 17.44
C THR A 79 11.94 -0.12 16.89
N LEU A 80 10.79 0.44 16.49
CA LEU A 80 9.69 -0.33 15.94
C LEU A 80 9.97 -0.69 14.48
N PRO A 81 10.06 -1.98 14.12
CA PRO A 81 10.13 -2.37 12.73
C PRO A 81 8.82 -1.99 12.01
N ILE A 82 8.94 -1.38 10.83
CA ILE A 82 7.79 -0.98 10.01
C ILE A 82 7.88 -1.67 8.66
N LEU A 83 6.88 -2.50 8.35
CA LEU A 83 6.72 -3.19 7.09
C LEU A 83 5.55 -2.57 6.32
N VAL A 84 5.81 -2.13 5.11
CA VAL A 84 4.76 -1.66 4.20
C VAL A 84 4.07 -2.86 3.54
N VAL A 85 2.74 -2.83 3.50
CA VAL A 85 1.93 -3.80 2.76
C VAL A 85 0.93 -3.03 1.90
N SER A 86 1.19 -2.91 0.61
CA SER A 86 0.39 -2.06 -0.27
C SER A 86 0.16 -2.66 -1.65
N VAL A 87 -0.91 -2.25 -2.32
CA VAL A 87 -1.14 -2.56 -3.75
C VAL A 87 -0.22 -1.76 -4.68
N ALA A 88 0.39 -0.69 -4.17
CA ALA A 88 1.29 0.14 -4.94
C ALA A 88 2.55 -0.65 -5.32
N ARG A 89 2.82 -0.72 -6.61
CA ARG A 89 4.05 -1.35 -7.16
C ARG A 89 5.05 -0.29 -7.63
N SER A 90 4.81 0.96 -7.26
CA SER A 90 5.60 2.08 -7.70
C SER A 90 6.92 2.17 -6.95
N PRO A 91 8.01 2.23 -7.70
CA PRO A 91 9.34 2.42 -7.16
C PRO A 91 9.52 3.72 -6.36
N GLY A 92 8.85 4.80 -6.77
CA GLY A 92 8.87 6.06 -6.05
C GLY A 92 8.28 5.93 -4.65
N ARG A 93 7.12 5.28 -4.54
CA ARG A 93 6.48 5.04 -3.23
C ARG A 93 7.32 4.15 -2.31
N LEU A 94 8.00 3.14 -2.88
CA LEU A 94 8.95 2.33 -2.12
C LEU A 94 10.05 3.20 -1.50
N LEU A 95 10.68 4.07 -2.31
CA LEU A 95 11.75 4.94 -1.83
C LEU A 95 11.27 5.92 -0.78
N ASP A 96 10.10 6.52 -0.99
CA ASP A 96 9.50 7.43 -0.02
C ASP A 96 9.21 6.72 1.30
N ALA A 97 8.72 5.48 1.26
CA ALA A 97 8.49 4.67 2.45
C ALA A 97 9.80 4.30 3.17
N ILE A 98 10.83 3.88 2.43
CA ILE A 98 12.16 3.57 3.01
C ILE A 98 12.77 4.82 3.64
N ARG A 99 12.73 5.97 2.95
CA ARG A 99 13.21 7.25 3.49
C ARG A 99 12.43 7.72 4.72
N ALA A 100 11.18 7.32 4.82
CA ALA A 100 10.34 7.60 5.98
C ALA A 100 10.63 6.68 7.17
N GLY A 101 11.37 5.58 6.98
CA GLY A 101 11.76 4.65 8.03
C GLY A 101 11.19 3.23 7.89
N ALA A 102 10.54 2.90 6.77
CA ALA A 102 10.12 1.53 6.53
C ALA A 102 11.33 0.60 6.32
N GLN A 103 11.26 -0.59 6.89
CA GLN A 103 12.32 -1.60 6.86
C GLN A 103 12.02 -2.75 5.89
N GLY A 104 10.84 -2.76 5.30
CA GLY A 104 10.46 -3.74 4.29
C GLY A 104 9.24 -3.31 3.50
N TYR A 105 9.03 -3.97 2.36
CA TYR A 105 7.92 -3.64 1.47
C TYR A 105 7.38 -4.90 0.79
N VAL A 106 6.12 -5.20 1.03
CA VAL A 106 5.38 -6.30 0.42
C VAL A 106 4.26 -5.75 -0.44
N VAL A 107 4.17 -6.24 -1.67
CA VAL A 107 3.08 -5.92 -2.57
C VAL A 107 1.89 -6.83 -2.26
N LYS A 108 0.69 -6.26 -2.03
CA LYS A 108 -0.53 -7.04 -1.83
C LYS A 108 -0.78 -7.92 -3.07
N GLY A 109 -0.95 -9.23 -2.85
CA GLY A 109 -1.13 -10.21 -3.92
C GLY A 109 0.17 -10.73 -4.54
N ASP A 110 1.33 -10.39 -4.00
CA ASP A 110 2.59 -11.05 -4.35
C ASP A 110 2.56 -12.50 -3.83
N THR A 111 2.77 -13.45 -4.73
CA THR A 111 2.76 -14.88 -4.40
C THR A 111 4.11 -15.38 -3.91
N GLU A 112 5.19 -14.69 -4.23
CA GLU A 112 6.56 -15.08 -3.85
C GLU A 112 6.89 -14.66 -2.42
N LEU A 113 6.37 -13.50 -1.99
CA LEU A 113 6.58 -12.97 -0.66
C LEU A 113 5.24 -12.82 0.07
N THR A 114 4.85 -13.84 0.81
CA THR A 114 3.66 -13.78 1.67
C THR A 114 3.88 -12.86 2.87
N VAL A 115 2.81 -12.25 3.36
CA VAL A 115 2.89 -11.38 4.55
C VAL A 115 3.46 -12.13 5.76
N THR A 116 3.06 -13.39 5.98
CA THR A 116 3.57 -14.25 7.06
C THR A 116 5.09 -14.36 6.99
N ARG A 117 5.62 -14.73 5.83
CA ARG A 117 7.08 -14.84 5.63
C ARG A 117 7.80 -13.51 5.80
N ALA A 118 7.20 -12.42 5.31
CA ALA A 118 7.79 -11.08 5.48
C ALA A 118 7.84 -10.64 6.94
N VAL A 119 6.80 -10.94 7.73
CA VAL A 119 6.78 -10.70 9.17
C VAL A 119 7.87 -11.49 9.88
N GLU A 120 8.01 -12.78 9.60
CA GLU A 120 9.08 -13.62 10.16
C GLU A 120 10.46 -13.07 9.84
N GLN A 121 10.71 -12.66 8.58
CA GLN A 121 11.97 -12.08 8.16
C GLN A 121 12.30 -10.78 8.90
N VAL A 122 11.33 -9.87 9.01
CA VAL A 122 11.54 -8.59 9.73
C VAL A 122 11.88 -8.85 11.19
N LEU A 123 11.23 -9.79 11.85
CA LEU A 123 11.53 -10.16 13.25
C LEU A 123 12.92 -10.77 13.43
N GLN A 124 13.49 -11.32 12.36
CA GLN A 124 14.87 -11.84 12.31
C GLN A 124 15.88 -10.77 11.89
N GLY A 125 15.45 -9.52 11.67
CA GLY A 125 16.30 -8.42 11.18
C GLY A 125 16.58 -8.48 9.68
N ILE A 126 15.83 -9.29 8.93
CA ILE A 126 15.91 -9.35 7.47
C ILE A 126 14.90 -8.36 6.89
N TYR A 127 15.29 -7.57 5.92
CA TYR A 127 14.45 -6.54 5.29
C TYR A 127 13.84 -7.06 3.99
N PRO A 128 12.58 -7.58 4.02
CA PRO A 128 11.95 -8.13 2.82
C PRO A 128 11.58 -7.03 1.83
N ILE A 129 12.05 -7.18 0.62
CA ILE A 129 11.66 -6.35 -0.53
C ILE A 129 11.30 -7.28 -1.67
N SER A 130 10.15 -7.04 -2.32
CA SER A 130 9.77 -7.88 -3.46
C SER A 130 10.83 -7.82 -4.57
N PRO A 131 11.07 -8.92 -5.32
CA PRO A 131 12.11 -8.98 -6.35
C PRO A 131 11.99 -7.86 -7.40
N LEU A 132 10.78 -7.49 -7.78
CA LEU A 132 10.50 -6.41 -8.73
C LEU A 132 11.04 -5.06 -8.19
N LEU A 133 10.80 -4.78 -6.93
CA LEU A 133 11.25 -3.54 -6.29
C LEU A 133 12.75 -3.55 -6.04
N ALA A 134 13.34 -4.71 -5.73
CA ALA A 134 14.79 -4.86 -5.59
C ALA A 134 15.51 -4.55 -6.91
N GLN A 135 15.01 -5.04 -8.06
CA GLN A 135 15.56 -4.72 -9.38
C GLN A 135 15.57 -3.21 -9.65
N TYR A 136 14.52 -2.51 -9.22
CA TYR A 136 14.46 -1.07 -9.38
C TYR A 136 15.51 -0.33 -8.53
N LEU A 137 15.66 -0.73 -7.27
CA LEU A 137 16.70 -0.15 -6.40
C LEU A 137 18.10 -0.34 -7.00
N VAL A 138 18.37 -1.52 -7.58
CA VAL A 138 19.65 -1.78 -8.28
C VAL A 138 19.81 -0.84 -9.47
N ARG A 139 18.79 -0.66 -10.31
CA ARG A 139 18.85 0.28 -11.46
C ARG A 139 19.15 1.71 -11.01
N MET A 140 18.49 2.18 -9.95
CA MET A 140 18.72 3.51 -9.40
C MET A 140 20.15 3.68 -8.84
N ALA A 141 20.69 2.64 -8.23
CA ALA A 141 22.07 2.68 -7.72
C ALA A 141 23.10 2.75 -8.86
N VAL A 142 22.79 2.15 -10.02
CA VAL A 142 23.68 2.17 -11.20
C VAL A 142 23.51 3.46 -12.01
N ASN A 143 22.30 4.00 -12.14
CA ASN A 143 21.98 5.20 -12.91
C ASN A 143 21.25 6.24 -12.03
N PRO A 144 21.95 6.98 -11.15
CA PRO A 144 21.31 7.95 -10.26
C PRO A 144 20.56 9.06 -11.00
N ASP A 145 20.96 9.40 -12.22
CA ASP A 145 20.32 10.44 -13.04
C ASP A 145 18.98 9.99 -13.65
N GLU A 146 18.72 8.68 -13.76
CA GLU A 146 17.42 8.13 -14.11
C GLU A 146 16.44 8.11 -12.90
N ALA A 147 16.94 8.41 -11.73
CA ALA A 147 16.19 8.52 -10.47
C ALA A 147 15.39 9.82 -10.33
N GLY A 148 15.14 10.53 -11.42
CA GLY A 148 14.20 11.64 -11.41
C GLY A 148 12.84 11.19 -10.86
N PRO A 149 11.98 12.11 -10.39
CA PRO A 149 10.65 11.78 -9.88
C PRO A 149 9.81 11.21 -11.01
N THR A 150 10.07 9.95 -11.35
CA THR A 150 9.12 9.15 -12.11
C THR A 150 8.01 8.80 -11.15
N ALA A 151 7.12 9.78 -10.93
CA ALA A 151 5.78 9.46 -10.50
C ALA A 151 5.24 8.47 -11.55
N GLU A 152 5.43 7.18 -11.30
CA GLU A 152 4.78 6.15 -12.09
C GLU A 152 3.29 6.49 -12.09
N PRO A 153 2.59 6.34 -13.20
CA PRO A 153 1.17 6.67 -13.29
C PRO A 153 0.30 5.96 -12.23
N THR A 154 0.79 4.90 -11.62
CA THR A 154 0.15 4.14 -10.54
C THR A 154 -0.01 4.93 -9.24
N ASP A 155 0.97 5.76 -8.87
CA ASP A 155 0.87 6.60 -7.67
C ASP A 155 -0.13 7.74 -7.85
N LEU A 156 -0.51 7.99 -9.08
CA LEU A 156 -1.45 9.02 -9.45
C LEU A 156 -2.91 8.61 -9.25
N LEU A 157 -3.22 7.31 -9.19
CA LEU A 157 -4.60 6.84 -9.12
C LEU A 157 -5.00 6.49 -7.68
N SER A 158 -6.09 7.11 -7.19
CA SER A 158 -6.69 6.65 -5.94
C SER A 158 -7.26 5.22 -6.10
N LYS A 159 -7.46 4.48 -4.98
CA LYS A 159 -8.11 3.14 -4.98
C LYS A 159 -9.37 3.13 -5.84
N ARG A 160 -10.22 4.16 -5.73
CA ARG A 160 -11.46 4.30 -6.51
C ARG A 160 -11.21 4.54 -8.00
N GLN A 161 -10.21 5.33 -8.35
CA GLN A 161 -9.83 5.55 -9.75
C GLN A 161 -9.23 4.30 -10.38
N TRP A 162 -8.45 3.54 -9.60
CA TRP A 162 -7.90 2.27 -10.05
C TRP A 162 -9.00 1.22 -10.27
N GLU A 163 -9.95 1.11 -9.36
CA GLU A 163 -11.09 0.20 -9.50
C GLU A 163 -11.94 0.52 -10.74
N VAL A 164 -12.21 1.82 -10.98
CA VAL A 164 -12.88 2.28 -12.22
C VAL A 164 -12.08 1.88 -13.46
N LEU A 165 -10.76 2.06 -13.45
CA LEU A 165 -9.89 1.69 -14.57
C LEU A 165 -9.91 0.19 -14.85
N ARG A 166 -9.85 -0.64 -13.81
CA ARG A 166 -9.92 -2.11 -13.92
C ARG A 166 -11.22 -2.56 -14.56
N ARG A 167 -12.36 -2.08 -14.06
CA ARG A 167 -13.69 -2.39 -14.62
C ARG A 167 -13.83 -1.92 -16.06
N PHE A 168 -13.23 -0.79 -16.40
CA PHE A 168 -13.14 -0.33 -17.79
C PHE A 168 -12.34 -1.28 -18.67
N ALA A 169 -11.29 -1.90 -18.17
CA ALA A 169 -10.50 -2.90 -18.89
C ALA A 169 -11.24 -4.23 -19.07
N GLU A 170 -12.16 -4.55 -18.17
CA GLU A 170 -13.08 -5.69 -18.23
C GLU A 170 -14.27 -5.43 -19.19
N GLY A 171 -14.38 -4.22 -19.73
CA GLY A 171 -15.41 -3.87 -20.72
C GLY A 171 -16.65 -3.18 -20.16
N GLU A 172 -16.77 -3.02 -18.83
CA GLU A 172 -17.95 -2.44 -18.19
C GLU A 172 -18.23 -1.00 -18.65
N SER A 173 -19.49 -0.67 -18.84
CA SER A 173 -19.98 0.69 -19.10
C SER A 173 -19.95 1.52 -17.81
N TYR A 174 -20.10 2.84 -17.96
CA TYR A 174 -20.21 3.75 -16.79
C TYR A 174 -21.34 3.36 -15.83
N ALA A 175 -22.47 2.88 -16.37
CA ALA A 175 -23.63 2.45 -15.58
C ALA A 175 -23.32 1.18 -14.80
N GLU A 176 -22.67 0.20 -15.41
CA GLU A 176 -22.26 -1.05 -14.78
C GLU A 176 -21.21 -0.79 -13.70
N VAL A 177 -20.23 0.08 -13.96
CA VAL A 177 -19.26 0.52 -12.95
C VAL A 177 -19.96 1.17 -11.75
N ALA A 178 -20.91 2.08 -12.01
CA ALA A 178 -21.67 2.73 -10.94
C ALA A 178 -22.45 1.72 -10.09
N ALA A 179 -23.16 0.80 -10.73
CA ALA A 179 -23.92 -0.26 -10.07
C ALA A 179 -22.98 -1.19 -9.27
N GLY A 180 -21.90 -1.67 -9.88
CA GLY A 180 -20.97 -2.61 -9.25
C GLY A 180 -20.15 -2.01 -8.11
N MET A 181 -19.96 -0.68 -8.07
CA MET A 181 -19.26 0.03 -7.00
C MET A 181 -20.21 0.63 -5.95
N GLY A 182 -21.51 0.54 -6.11
CA GLY A 182 -22.50 1.16 -5.23
C GLY A 182 -22.42 2.71 -5.24
N LEU A 183 -22.05 3.30 -6.38
CA LEU A 183 -21.85 4.74 -6.54
C LEU A 183 -22.89 5.35 -7.46
N SER A 184 -23.11 6.67 -7.34
CA SER A 184 -23.89 7.41 -8.33
C SER A 184 -23.10 7.56 -9.62
N MET A 185 -23.82 7.71 -10.77
CA MET A 185 -23.21 8.00 -12.06
C MET A 185 -22.33 9.27 -12.03
N ALA A 186 -22.76 10.31 -11.31
CA ALA A 186 -22.01 11.55 -11.14
C ALA A 186 -20.69 11.31 -10.40
N THR A 187 -20.69 10.45 -9.39
CA THR A 187 -19.48 10.08 -8.62
C THR A 187 -18.49 9.31 -9.50
N VAL A 188 -18.96 8.36 -10.30
CA VAL A 188 -18.10 7.64 -11.25
C VAL A 188 -17.50 8.61 -12.28
N GLN A 189 -18.31 9.52 -12.84
CA GLN A 189 -17.79 10.55 -13.78
C GLN A 189 -16.73 11.45 -13.13
N MET A 190 -16.88 11.80 -11.87
CA MET A 190 -15.87 12.56 -11.12
C MET A 190 -14.55 11.76 -11.03
N HIS A 191 -14.61 10.49 -10.66
CA HIS A 191 -13.42 9.62 -10.61
C HIS A 191 -12.77 9.47 -11.98
N VAL A 192 -13.57 9.31 -13.05
CA VAL A 192 -13.09 9.22 -14.43
C VAL A 192 -12.40 10.49 -14.89
N ARG A 193 -12.95 11.68 -14.59
CA ARG A 193 -12.27 12.95 -14.90
C ARG A 193 -10.91 13.04 -14.22
N GLY A 194 -10.84 12.67 -12.94
CA GLY A 194 -9.58 12.61 -12.18
C GLY A 194 -8.59 11.60 -12.77
N LEU A 195 -9.07 10.41 -13.14
CA LEU A 195 -8.32 9.36 -13.81
C LEU A 195 -7.72 9.85 -15.14
N TYR A 196 -8.56 10.46 -16.01
CA TYR A 196 -8.10 10.95 -17.32
C TYR A 196 -7.07 12.08 -17.20
N LYS A 197 -7.28 13.01 -16.26
CA LYS A 197 -6.30 14.06 -15.96
C LYS A 197 -4.96 13.49 -15.54
N LYS A 198 -4.97 12.50 -14.66
CA LYS A 198 -3.77 11.86 -14.12
C LYS A 198 -3.03 11.03 -15.18
N LEU A 199 -3.74 10.26 -15.96
CA LEU A 199 -3.18 9.49 -17.08
C LEU A 199 -2.87 10.34 -18.31
N ARG A 200 -3.21 11.63 -18.32
CA ARG A 200 -3.07 12.53 -19.50
C ARG A 200 -3.70 11.95 -20.76
N VAL A 201 -4.93 11.46 -20.62
CA VAL A 201 -5.74 10.90 -21.69
C VAL A 201 -7.12 11.56 -21.74
N ASN A 202 -7.87 11.35 -22.82
CA ASN A 202 -9.18 11.96 -23.01
C ASN A 202 -10.29 10.96 -23.35
N SER A 203 -10.00 9.65 -23.27
CA SER A 203 -11.01 8.63 -23.54
C SER A 203 -10.73 7.36 -22.75
N ARG A 204 -11.79 6.54 -22.54
CA ARG A 204 -11.72 5.23 -21.90
C ARG A 204 -10.73 4.30 -22.60
N ALA A 205 -10.82 4.19 -23.93
CA ALA A 205 -9.93 3.32 -24.70
C ALA A 205 -8.47 3.71 -24.51
N LYS A 206 -8.14 5.01 -24.57
CA LYS A 206 -6.78 5.50 -24.33
C LYS A 206 -6.33 5.26 -22.90
N ALA A 207 -7.23 5.37 -21.92
CA ALA A 207 -6.90 5.09 -20.53
C ALA A 207 -6.50 3.62 -20.33
N VAL A 208 -7.29 2.69 -20.88
CA VAL A 208 -7.01 1.24 -20.80
C VAL A 208 -5.72 0.87 -21.54
N ILE A 209 -5.53 1.38 -22.79
CA ILE A 209 -4.31 1.12 -23.56
C ILE A 209 -3.09 1.62 -22.80
N LYS A 210 -3.14 2.85 -22.30
CA LYS A 210 -2.03 3.44 -21.55
C LYS A 210 -1.75 2.69 -20.23
N ALA A 211 -2.79 2.28 -19.54
CA ALA A 211 -2.65 1.48 -18.34
C ALA A 211 -1.96 0.13 -18.62
N ARG A 212 -2.35 -0.57 -19.69
CA ARG A 212 -1.69 -1.82 -20.11
C ARG A 212 -0.23 -1.61 -20.51
N SER A 213 0.06 -0.55 -21.29
CA SER A 213 1.44 -0.25 -21.68
C SER A 213 2.36 0.14 -20.53
N GLN A 214 1.77 0.55 -19.41
CA GLN A 214 2.47 0.94 -18.20
C GLN A 214 2.45 -0.16 -17.11
N GLY A 215 1.91 -1.33 -17.41
CA GLY A 215 1.82 -2.44 -16.46
C GLY A 215 0.86 -2.19 -15.29
N LEU A 216 -0.13 -1.31 -15.47
CA LEU A 216 -1.17 -1.00 -14.48
C LEU A 216 -2.33 -2.00 -14.53
N LEU A 217 -2.47 -2.73 -15.62
CA LEU A 217 -3.51 -3.73 -15.89
C LEU A 217 -2.88 -4.98 -16.50
#